data_8fadab91f4d21da552f1fe5ad6e4877d
#
_entry.id   8fadab91f4d21da552f1fe5ad6e4877d
#
_cell.length_a   1.000
_cell.length_b   1.000
_cell.length_c   1.000
_cell.angle_alpha   90.00
_cell.angle_beta   90.00
_cell.angle_gamma   90.00
#
_symmetry.space_group_name_H-M   'P 1'
#
loop_
_entity.id
_entity.type
_entity.pdbx_description
1 polymer ?
#
loop_
_entity_poly.entity_id
_entity_poly.type
_entity_poly.pdbx_seq_one_letter_code
_entity_poly.pdbx_strand_id
1 'polypeptide(L)'
;MKHGRALLCSLVAGLTLFGSATCAAAQSESRQAAIPTYSYEVVSQLRFDRANFTQGLEIYDGRLYVSSGLYGESMIRVYDFPGLEEVQAVPVDPRIFAEGLTVIDNRLVVLSWRERVMLVYSLPDLSLLGQSTLPGQGWGATHSGSTLWFSVS
;
A
#
# COMPACT_ATOMS: atom_id res chain seq x y z
N MET A 1 -5.12 -84.55 -43.85
CA MET A 1 -5.08 -83.86 -45.15
C MET A 1 -4.59 -82.45 -44.94
N LYS A 2 -3.50 -82.14 -45.60
CA LYS A 2 -3.04 -80.82 -46.14
C LYS A 2 -2.53 -79.73 -45.17
N HIS A 3 -1.21 -79.63 -45.20
CA HIS A 3 -0.38 -78.47 -45.62
C HIS A 3 -0.41 -77.27 -44.71
N GLY A 4 0.59 -76.88 -44.05
CA GLY A 4 1.94 -76.55 -44.54
C GLY A 4 2.06 -75.05 -44.74
N ARG A 5 2.89 -74.39 -43.98
CA ARG A 5 3.86 -73.44 -44.50
C ARG A 5 4.48 -72.65 -43.34
N ALA A 6 5.76 -72.85 -43.19
CA ALA A 6 6.61 -71.97 -42.39
C ALA A 6 6.78 -70.66 -43.13
N LEU A 7 6.79 -69.57 -42.36
CA LEU A 7 7.29 -68.27 -42.84
C LEU A 7 8.29 -67.72 -41.83
N LEU A 8 9.49 -67.53 -42.33
CA LEU A 8 10.60 -66.86 -41.68
C LEU A 8 10.15 -65.42 -41.28
N CYS A 9 10.44 -65.04 -40.08
CA CYS A 9 10.31 -63.69 -39.70
C CYS A 9 11.69 -63.09 -39.37
N SER A 10 12.08 -62.15 -40.23
CA SER A 10 13.32 -61.39 -40.12
C SER A 10 13.30 -60.44 -38.91
N LEU A 11 14.31 -60.56 -38.07
CA LEU A 11 14.61 -59.59 -37.05
C LEU A 11 15.08 -58.27 -37.69
N VAL A 12 14.32 -57.21 -37.53
CA VAL A 12 14.77 -55.84 -37.76
C VAL A 12 15.04 -55.21 -36.38
N ALA A 13 16.31 -55.04 -36.05
CA ALA A 13 16.76 -54.33 -34.89
C ALA A 13 16.58 -52.83 -35.16
N GLY A 14 15.51 -52.24 -34.58
CA GLY A 14 15.27 -50.77 -34.55
C GLY A 14 16.05 -50.15 -33.43
N LEU A 15 17.10 -49.44 -33.75
CA LEU A 15 17.87 -48.62 -32.81
C LEU A 15 17.09 -47.32 -32.52
N THR A 16 16.37 -47.27 -31.39
CA THR A 16 15.70 -46.04 -30.94
C THR A 16 16.70 -45.14 -30.21
N LEU A 17 17.13 -44.09 -30.89
CA LEU A 17 17.85 -42.97 -30.27
C LEU A 17 16.87 -42.20 -29.41
N PHE A 18 16.98 -42.38 -28.08
CA PHE A 18 16.34 -41.48 -27.12
C PHE A 18 17.14 -40.19 -27.10
N GLY A 19 16.67 -39.18 -27.82
CA GLY A 19 17.13 -37.82 -27.69
C GLY A 19 16.60 -37.21 -26.38
N SER A 20 17.47 -37.07 -25.37
CA SER A 20 17.16 -36.36 -24.15
C SER A 20 17.06 -34.86 -24.49
N ALA A 21 15.83 -34.36 -24.66
CA ALA A 21 15.58 -32.93 -24.72
C ALA A 21 15.76 -32.34 -23.31
N THR A 22 16.93 -31.80 -23.03
CA THR A 22 17.15 -30.96 -21.86
C THR A 22 16.40 -29.65 -22.06
N CYS A 23 15.22 -29.53 -21.41
CA CYS A 23 14.51 -28.28 -21.31
C CYS A 23 15.33 -27.35 -20.40
N ALA A 24 16.14 -26.48 -20.99
CA ALA A 24 16.76 -25.39 -20.27
C ALA A 24 15.65 -24.42 -19.86
N ALA A 25 15.20 -24.53 -18.61
CA ALA A 25 14.34 -23.51 -18.01
C ALA A 25 15.16 -22.21 -17.93
N ALA A 26 14.84 -21.27 -18.80
CA ALA A 26 15.36 -19.93 -18.69
C ALA A 26 14.79 -19.33 -17.39
N GLN A 27 15.58 -19.33 -16.34
CA GLN A 27 15.30 -18.53 -15.14
C GLN A 27 15.40 -17.07 -15.56
N SER A 28 14.26 -16.44 -15.79
CA SER A 28 14.18 -14.98 -15.85
C SER A 28 14.48 -14.46 -14.45
N GLU A 29 15.74 -14.16 -14.16
CA GLU A 29 16.07 -13.32 -13.00
C GLU A 29 15.32 -12.01 -13.21
N SER A 30 14.26 -11.80 -12.45
CA SER A 30 13.62 -10.51 -12.33
C SER A 30 14.66 -9.57 -11.71
N ARG A 31 15.33 -8.81 -12.56
CA ARG A 31 16.23 -7.75 -12.13
C ARG A 31 15.38 -6.75 -11.35
N GLN A 32 15.34 -6.94 -10.04
CA GLN A 32 14.68 -5.99 -9.15
C GLN A 32 15.40 -4.66 -9.33
N ALA A 33 14.71 -3.69 -9.91
CA ALA A 33 15.27 -2.37 -10.12
C ALA A 33 15.74 -1.84 -8.76
N ALA A 34 17.00 -1.37 -8.69
CA ALA A 34 17.53 -0.81 -7.46
C ALA A 34 16.66 0.37 -7.03
N ILE A 35 16.26 0.37 -5.75
CA ILE A 35 15.50 1.49 -5.18
C ILE A 35 16.40 2.71 -5.21
N PRO A 36 15.99 3.82 -5.86
CA PRO A 36 16.81 5.03 -5.92
C PRO A 36 17.02 5.60 -4.52
N THR A 37 18.25 6.01 -4.22
CA THR A 37 18.59 6.70 -2.98
C THR A 37 18.75 8.20 -3.29
N TYR A 38 18.12 9.03 -2.44
CA TYR A 38 18.14 10.49 -2.56
C TYR A 38 18.78 11.12 -1.32
N SER A 39 19.46 12.25 -1.51
CA SER A 39 19.82 13.16 -0.42
C SER A 39 18.71 14.20 -0.25
N TYR A 40 18.69 14.88 0.89
CA TYR A 40 17.76 15.98 1.15
C TYR A 40 18.51 17.23 1.63
N GLU A 41 17.88 18.39 1.42
CA GLU A 41 18.30 19.66 1.97
C GLU A 41 17.15 20.27 2.78
N VAL A 42 17.45 20.76 3.99
CA VAL A 42 16.46 21.44 4.83
C VAL A 42 16.29 22.86 4.35
N VAL A 43 15.22 23.16 3.63
CA VAL A 43 14.92 24.50 3.09
C VAL A 43 14.36 25.44 4.13
N SER A 44 13.56 24.92 5.07
CA SER A 44 12.96 25.71 6.16
C SER A 44 12.55 24.84 7.34
N GLN A 45 12.35 25.48 8.49
CA GLN A 45 11.83 24.83 9.69
C GLN A 45 10.73 25.68 10.27
N LEU A 46 9.60 25.07 10.59
CA LEU A 46 8.44 25.72 11.19
C LEU A 46 8.21 25.14 12.60
N ARG A 47 7.81 26.01 13.54
CA ARG A 47 7.38 25.54 14.87
C ARG A 47 5.98 24.96 14.74
N PHE A 48 5.79 23.77 15.28
CA PHE A 48 4.51 23.08 15.26
C PHE A 48 4.00 22.83 16.68
N ASP A 49 2.68 22.71 16.83
CA ASP A 49 2.04 22.48 18.13
C ASP A 49 2.46 21.12 18.70
N ARG A 50 3.00 21.16 19.93
CA ARG A 50 3.44 19.96 20.66
C ARG A 50 2.29 19.11 21.20
N ALA A 51 1.07 19.61 21.20
CA ALA A 51 -0.11 18.83 21.57
C ALA A 51 -0.46 17.78 20.50
N ASN A 52 0.10 17.89 19.29
CA ASN A 52 -0.07 16.89 18.26
C ASN A 52 0.84 15.69 18.52
N PHE A 53 0.25 14.53 18.76
CA PHE A 53 0.94 13.25 18.63
C PHE A 53 0.86 12.82 17.16
N THR A 54 1.61 13.51 16.30
CA THR A 54 1.51 13.44 14.85
C THR A 54 1.80 12.03 14.33
N GLN A 55 0.85 11.45 13.60
CA GLN A 55 0.96 10.15 12.95
C GLN A 55 0.88 10.26 11.42
N GLY A 56 0.13 11.20 10.91
CA GLY A 56 0.03 11.50 9.49
C GLY A 56 0.14 12.99 9.22
N LEU A 57 0.73 13.34 8.09
CA LEU A 57 1.01 14.71 7.69
C LEU A 57 0.99 14.83 6.17
N GLU A 58 0.14 15.68 5.63
CA GLU A 58 0.08 15.96 4.19
C GLU A 58 -0.26 17.42 3.90
N ILE A 59 0.44 18.00 2.92
CA ILE A 59 0.11 19.34 2.40
C ILE A 59 -0.72 19.15 1.13
N TYR A 60 -1.91 19.71 1.14
CA TYR A 60 -2.82 19.69 0.01
C TYR A 60 -3.56 21.03 -0.10
N ASP A 61 -3.55 21.63 -1.31
CA ASP A 61 -4.24 22.88 -1.63
C ASP A 61 -4.01 24.01 -0.60
N GLY A 62 -2.72 24.28 -0.28
CA GLY A 62 -2.33 25.34 0.66
C GLY A 62 -2.68 25.07 2.11
N ARG A 63 -3.04 23.85 2.46
CA ARG A 63 -3.35 23.44 3.83
C ARG A 63 -2.53 22.25 4.27
N LEU A 64 -2.21 22.19 5.56
CA LEU A 64 -1.56 21.08 6.20
C LEU A 64 -2.60 20.26 6.96
N TYR A 65 -2.80 19.02 6.54
CA TYR A 65 -3.66 18.05 7.19
C TYR A 65 -2.83 17.19 8.13
N VAL A 66 -3.31 17.01 9.34
CA VAL A 66 -2.61 16.28 10.39
C VAL A 66 -3.56 15.29 11.05
N SER A 67 -3.17 14.03 11.16
CA SER A 67 -3.77 13.08 12.09
C SER A 67 -2.90 12.99 13.35
N SER A 68 -3.52 13.21 14.49
CA SER A 68 -2.90 13.06 15.81
C SER A 68 -3.47 11.83 16.48
N GLY A 69 -2.59 10.91 16.92
CA GLY A 69 -2.98 9.68 17.62
C GLY A 69 -3.28 9.93 19.10
N LEU A 70 -3.39 8.85 19.83
CA LEU A 70 -3.73 8.61 21.23
C LEU A 70 -5.22 8.30 21.46
N TYR A 71 -5.45 7.21 22.18
CA TYR A 71 -6.82 6.81 22.55
C TYR A 71 -7.50 7.88 23.40
N GLY A 72 -8.71 8.25 23.02
CA GLY A 72 -9.49 9.31 23.67
C GLY A 72 -9.10 10.71 23.25
N GLU A 73 -7.98 10.90 22.53
CA GLU A 73 -7.40 12.19 22.16
C GLU A 73 -7.10 12.32 20.66
N SER A 74 -7.37 11.26 19.89
CA SER A 74 -7.13 11.28 18.44
C SER A 74 -7.93 12.36 17.75
N MET A 75 -7.26 13.16 16.93
CA MET A 75 -7.82 14.32 16.22
C MET A 75 -7.38 14.35 14.76
N ILE A 76 -8.22 14.93 13.93
CA ILE A 76 -7.82 15.43 12.61
C ILE A 76 -7.78 16.95 12.74
N ARG A 77 -6.66 17.56 12.35
CA ARG A 77 -6.46 19.02 12.38
C ARG A 77 -6.05 19.51 11.00
N VAL A 78 -6.50 20.69 10.67
CA VAL A 78 -6.15 21.37 9.42
C VAL A 78 -5.60 22.75 9.76
N TYR A 79 -4.47 23.06 9.18
CA TYR A 79 -3.79 24.33 9.34
C TYR A 79 -3.62 25.01 7.98
N ASP A 80 -3.67 26.32 7.93
CA ASP A 80 -3.18 27.06 6.78
C ASP A 80 -1.68 26.88 6.64
N PHE A 81 -1.19 26.67 5.42
CA PHE A 81 0.24 26.45 5.17
C PHE A 81 0.80 27.56 4.27
N PRO A 82 1.96 28.19 4.62
CA PRO A 82 2.91 27.79 5.66
C PRO A 82 2.70 28.47 7.04
N GLY A 83 1.65 29.26 7.25
CA GLY A 83 1.44 30.04 8.47
C GLY A 83 1.19 29.20 9.73
N LEU A 84 0.66 27.99 9.59
CA LEU A 84 0.32 27.04 10.65
C LEU A 84 -0.74 27.58 11.64
N GLU A 85 -1.65 28.41 11.17
CA GLU A 85 -2.86 28.74 11.90
C GLU A 85 -3.87 27.59 11.79
N GLU A 86 -4.38 27.10 12.93
CA GLU A 86 -5.41 26.05 12.92
C GLU A 86 -6.73 26.62 12.41
N VAL A 87 -7.23 26.08 11.30
CA VAL A 87 -8.48 26.52 10.67
C VAL A 87 -9.63 25.54 10.92
N GLN A 88 -9.32 24.28 11.23
CA GLN A 88 -10.33 23.27 11.52
C GLN A 88 -9.74 22.13 12.37
N ALA A 89 -10.55 21.59 13.29
CA ALA A 89 -10.21 20.40 14.04
C ALA A 89 -11.47 19.56 14.30
N VAL A 90 -11.38 18.26 14.16
CA VAL A 90 -12.44 17.30 14.49
C VAL A 90 -11.90 16.14 15.30
N PRO A 91 -12.61 15.70 16.36
CA PRO A 91 -12.22 14.52 17.09
C PRO A 91 -12.49 13.25 16.28
N VAL A 92 -11.64 12.27 16.45
CA VAL A 92 -11.87 10.89 16.01
C VAL A 92 -12.57 10.15 17.15
N ASP A 93 -13.29 9.05 16.82
CA ASP A 93 -13.90 8.19 17.84
C ASP A 93 -12.86 7.85 18.93
N PRO A 94 -13.16 8.06 20.22
CA PRO A 94 -12.19 7.88 21.30
C PRO A 94 -11.61 6.45 21.42
N ARG A 95 -12.26 5.49 20.80
CA ARG A 95 -11.78 4.10 20.72
C ARG A 95 -10.78 3.86 19.60
N ILE A 96 -10.53 4.86 18.76
CA ILE A 96 -9.65 4.77 17.59
C ILE A 96 -8.36 5.53 17.84
N PHE A 97 -7.25 4.87 17.63
CA PHE A 97 -5.95 5.52 17.51
C PHE A 97 -5.70 5.87 16.05
N ALA A 98 -5.76 7.16 15.71
CA ALA A 98 -5.52 7.64 14.36
C ALA A 98 -4.04 7.52 13.97
N GLU A 99 -3.80 7.00 12.78
CA GLU A 99 -2.48 6.81 12.18
C GLU A 99 -2.33 7.65 10.91
N GLY A 100 -1.60 7.18 9.90
CA GLY A 100 -1.34 7.89 8.67
C GLY A 100 -2.58 8.38 7.94
N LEU A 101 -2.45 9.48 7.22
CA LEU A 101 -3.52 10.07 6.41
C LEU A 101 -3.03 10.38 5.00
N THR A 102 -3.98 10.55 4.08
CA THR A 102 -3.75 11.12 2.75
C THR A 102 -5.03 11.70 2.18
N VAL A 103 -4.89 12.71 1.31
CA VAL A 103 -6.00 13.33 0.59
C VAL A 103 -6.09 12.74 -0.81
N ILE A 104 -7.22 12.14 -1.16
CA ILE A 104 -7.46 11.53 -2.47
C ILE A 104 -8.90 11.79 -2.91
N ASP A 105 -9.11 12.19 -4.17
CA ASP A 105 -10.43 12.43 -4.77
C ASP A 105 -11.35 13.31 -3.89
N ASN A 106 -10.83 14.43 -3.39
CA ASN A 106 -11.53 15.37 -2.49
C ASN A 106 -12.04 14.73 -1.18
N ARG A 107 -11.35 13.70 -0.71
CA ARG A 107 -11.61 12.99 0.55
C ARG A 107 -10.34 12.88 1.36
N LEU A 108 -10.48 12.93 2.67
CA LEU A 108 -9.39 12.63 3.57
C LEU A 108 -9.53 11.19 4.06
N VAL A 109 -8.53 10.38 3.81
CA VAL A 109 -8.42 9.01 4.29
C VAL A 109 -7.52 8.99 5.50
N VAL A 110 -7.97 8.38 6.60
CA VAL A 110 -7.20 8.22 7.84
C VAL A 110 -7.19 6.75 8.23
N LEU A 111 -6.02 6.21 8.52
CA LEU A 111 -5.87 4.85 8.99
C LEU A 111 -5.96 4.78 10.52
N SER A 112 -6.31 3.64 11.06
CA SER A 112 -6.21 3.37 12.49
C SER A 112 -5.19 2.26 12.78
N TRP A 113 -4.69 2.24 13.99
CA TRP A 113 -3.75 1.25 14.45
C TRP A 113 -4.41 -0.13 14.65
N ARG A 114 -4.76 -0.48 15.89
CA ARG A 114 -5.26 -1.81 16.28
C ARG A 114 -6.69 -2.07 15.86
N GLU A 115 -7.48 -1.03 15.65
CA GLU A 115 -8.88 -1.13 15.24
C GLU A 115 -9.01 -1.63 13.81
N ARG A 116 -7.94 -1.51 13.00
CA ARG A 116 -7.89 -1.99 11.60
C ARG A 116 -9.00 -1.40 10.76
N VAL A 117 -9.23 -0.12 10.93
CA VAL A 117 -10.21 0.61 10.12
C VAL A 117 -9.55 1.73 9.34
N MET A 118 -10.06 1.97 8.18
CA MET A 118 -9.79 3.14 7.35
C MET A 118 -11.02 4.02 7.41
N LEU A 119 -10.86 5.23 7.91
CA LEU A 119 -11.89 6.25 7.98
C LEU A 119 -11.82 7.14 6.75
N VAL A 120 -12.96 7.50 6.18
CA VAL A 120 -13.05 8.39 5.03
C VAL A 120 -13.88 9.60 5.40
N TYR A 121 -13.30 10.78 5.29
CA TYR A 121 -13.93 12.04 5.60
C TYR A 121 -14.12 12.88 4.33
N SER A 122 -15.16 13.71 4.32
CA SER A 122 -15.34 14.79 3.36
C SER A 122 -14.25 15.84 3.57
N LEU A 123 -13.58 16.30 2.52
CA LEU A 123 -12.50 17.24 2.69
C LEU A 123 -12.96 18.63 3.14
N PRO A 124 -14.08 19.21 2.61
CA PRO A 124 -14.48 20.57 2.95
C PRO A 124 -14.87 20.77 4.41
N ASP A 125 -15.53 19.80 5.02
CA ASP A 125 -16.13 19.94 6.35
C ASP A 125 -15.67 18.89 7.36
N LEU A 126 -14.81 17.96 6.95
CA LEU A 126 -14.33 16.82 7.72
C LEU A 126 -15.47 15.98 8.33
N SER A 127 -16.62 15.93 7.69
CA SER A 127 -17.68 14.99 8.08
C SER A 127 -17.28 13.56 7.72
N LEU A 128 -17.51 12.61 8.63
CA LEU A 128 -17.23 11.20 8.39
C LEU A 128 -18.22 10.64 7.35
N LEU A 129 -17.70 10.21 6.19
CA LEU A 129 -18.49 9.64 5.10
C LEU A 129 -18.68 8.12 5.27
N GLY A 130 -17.72 7.44 5.92
CA GLY A 130 -17.77 6.01 6.12
C GLY A 130 -16.46 5.43 6.59
N GLN A 131 -16.44 4.10 6.74
CA GLN A 131 -15.26 3.36 7.12
C GLN A 131 -15.18 2.02 6.40
N SER A 132 -13.97 1.48 6.29
CA SER A 132 -13.67 0.17 5.73
C SER A 132 -12.70 -0.58 6.63
N THR A 133 -12.72 -1.92 6.58
CA THR A 133 -11.77 -2.74 7.34
C THR A 133 -10.43 -2.81 6.62
N LEU A 134 -9.33 -2.69 7.36
CA LEU A 134 -7.97 -2.95 6.89
C LEU A 134 -7.58 -4.42 7.13
N PRO A 135 -6.71 -5.00 6.29
CA PRO A 135 -6.24 -6.37 6.48
C PRO A 135 -5.29 -6.54 7.68
N GLY A 136 -4.78 -5.45 8.25
CA GLY A 136 -3.88 -5.41 9.39
C GLY A 136 -3.93 -4.08 10.11
N GLN A 137 -2.99 -3.85 11.02
CA GLN A 137 -2.81 -2.56 11.70
C GLN A 137 -2.33 -1.53 10.68
N GLY A 138 -3.02 -0.39 10.59
CA GLY A 138 -2.66 0.67 9.66
C GLY A 138 -1.50 1.51 10.18
N TRP A 139 -0.67 2.03 9.26
CA TRP A 139 0.46 2.90 9.57
C TRP A 139 0.47 4.11 8.63
N GLY A 140 1.26 4.08 7.56
CA GLY A 140 1.37 5.18 6.60
C GLY A 140 0.36 5.06 5.47
N ALA A 141 -0.09 6.21 4.95
CA ALA A 141 -0.92 6.30 3.76
C ALA A 141 -0.38 7.36 2.80
N THR A 142 -0.55 7.12 1.51
CA THR A 142 -0.25 8.08 0.43
C THR A 142 -1.06 7.70 -0.80
N HIS A 143 -1.05 8.54 -1.83
CA HIS A 143 -1.72 8.24 -3.09
C HIS A 143 -0.86 8.57 -4.32
N SER A 144 -1.23 7.99 -5.45
CA SER A 144 -0.70 8.33 -6.77
C SER A 144 -1.86 8.30 -7.78
N GLY A 145 -2.25 9.48 -8.29
CA GLY A 145 -3.49 9.62 -9.04
C GLY A 145 -4.69 9.15 -8.19
N SER A 146 -5.50 8.24 -8.71
CA SER A 146 -6.64 7.65 -8.01
C SER A 146 -6.32 6.38 -7.21
N THR A 147 -5.04 6.00 -7.12
CA THR A 147 -4.61 4.80 -6.40
C THR A 147 -4.13 5.17 -4.99
N LEU A 148 -4.78 4.60 -3.98
CA LEU A 148 -4.38 4.70 -2.58
C LEU A 148 -3.34 3.62 -2.26
N TRP A 149 -2.24 4.04 -1.62
CA TRP A 149 -1.20 3.16 -1.08
C TRP A 149 -1.18 3.30 0.44
N PHE A 150 -1.12 2.19 1.14
CA PHE A 150 -1.01 2.19 2.59
C PHE A 150 -0.20 1.00 3.10
N SER A 151 0.43 1.16 4.24
CA SER A 151 1.18 0.11 4.91
C SER A 151 0.36 -0.49 6.05
N VAL A 152 0.45 -1.81 6.19
CA VAL A 152 -0.20 -2.59 7.25
C VAL A 152 0.75 -3.67 7.79
N SER A 153 0.52 -4.11 9.03
CA SER A 153 1.28 -5.20 9.67
C SER A 153 0.34 -6.19 10.38
#